data_ff5fbd3d6b4744b3f5d0dbc2e20c85cb
#
_entry.id   ff5fbd3d6b4744b3f5d0dbc2e20c85cb
#
_cell.length_a   1.000
_cell.length_b   1.000
_cell.length_c   1.000
_cell.angle_alpha   90.00
_cell.angle_beta   90.00
_cell.angle_gamma   90.00
#
_symmetry.space_group_name_H-M   'P 1'
#
loop_
_entity.id
_entity.type
_entity.pdbx_description
1 polymer ?
#
loop_
_entity_poly.entity_id
_entity_poly.type
_entity_poly.pdbx_seq_one_letter_code
_entity_poly.pdbx_strand_id
1 'polypeptide(L)'
;MSTFEERLRAFENKFAHDAEMQFKAVARRNKRLGLWAAELLGKTGEAAEAYAMEVIRADFEEAGHEDVFRKVAADLGTRATEAEIRARMEELLAEAKAELFEHG
;
A
#
# COMPACT_ATOMS: atom_id res chain seq x y z
N MET A 1 0.87 -13.56 -32.27
CA MET A 1 1.98 -13.94 -31.39
C MET A 1 2.00 -13.05 -30.16
N SER A 2 2.13 -13.65 -28.99
CA SER A 2 2.12 -12.92 -27.73
C SER A 2 3.46 -12.20 -27.50
N THR A 3 3.41 -10.89 -27.39
CA THR A 3 4.59 -10.09 -27.08
C THR A 3 4.65 -9.83 -25.56
N PHE A 4 5.77 -9.31 -25.11
CA PHE A 4 5.91 -8.90 -23.72
C PHE A 4 4.83 -7.88 -23.33
N GLU A 5 4.56 -6.93 -24.21
CA GLU A 5 3.54 -5.90 -23.99
C GLU A 5 2.15 -6.51 -23.86
N GLU A 6 1.84 -7.50 -24.70
CA GLU A 6 0.55 -8.18 -24.63
C GLU A 6 0.39 -8.95 -23.32
N ARG A 7 1.46 -9.58 -22.87
CA ARG A 7 1.47 -10.30 -21.59
C ARG A 7 1.26 -9.35 -20.43
N LEU A 8 1.94 -8.22 -20.46
CA LEU A 8 1.82 -7.22 -19.41
C LEU A 8 0.41 -6.65 -19.37
N ARG A 9 -0.15 -6.37 -20.54
CA ARG A 9 -1.51 -5.85 -20.64
C ARG A 9 -2.53 -6.87 -20.16
N ALA A 10 -2.36 -8.12 -20.53
CA ALA A 10 -3.25 -9.20 -20.09
C ALA A 10 -3.18 -9.37 -18.57
N PHE A 11 -1.98 -9.27 -18.02
CA PHE A 11 -1.78 -9.33 -16.58
C PHE A 11 -2.46 -8.16 -15.87
N GLU A 12 -2.28 -6.95 -16.37
CA GLU A 12 -2.89 -5.76 -15.78
C GLU A 12 -4.42 -5.83 -15.85
N ASN A 13 -4.96 -6.31 -16.97
CA ASN A 13 -6.40 -6.47 -17.13
C ASN A 13 -6.95 -7.50 -16.14
N LYS A 14 -6.27 -8.61 -16.01
CA LYS A 14 -6.68 -9.66 -15.06
C LYS A 14 -6.66 -9.12 -13.64
N PHE A 15 -5.60 -8.42 -13.28
CA PHE A 15 -5.46 -7.81 -11.96
C PHE A 15 -6.57 -6.78 -11.71
N ALA A 16 -6.85 -5.95 -12.71
CA ALA A 16 -7.88 -4.92 -12.59
C ALA A 16 -9.28 -5.50 -12.39
N HIS A 17 -9.55 -6.66 -12.94
CA HIS A 17 -10.86 -7.32 -12.82
C HIS A 17 -10.96 -8.27 -11.63
N ASP A 18 -9.87 -8.51 -10.94
CA ASP A 18 -9.84 -9.39 -9.77
C ASP A 18 -9.89 -8.55 -8.50
N ALA A 19 -11.09 -8.31 -7.99
CA ALA A 19 -11.29 -7.48 -6.81
C ALA A 19 -10.58 -8.04 -5.57
N GLU A 20 -10.48 -9.37 -5.47
CA GLU A 20 -9.77 -10.01 -4.36
C GLU A 20 -8.28 -9.71 -4.39
N MET A 21 -7.67 -9.79 -5.58
CA MET A 21 -6.26 -9.49 -5.75
C MET A 21 -5.96 -8.02 -5.44
N GLN A 22 -6.84 -7.12 -5.90
CA GLN A 22 -6.70 -5.71 -5.60
C GLN A 22 -6.81 -5.43 -4.11
N PHE A 23 -7.78 -6.07 -3.46
CA PHE A 23 -7.96 -5.93 -2.02
C PHE A 23 -6.71 -6.38 -1.27
N LYS A 24 -6.15 -7.53 -1.64
CA LYS A 24 -4.93 -8.06 -1.03
C LYS A 24 -3.73 -7.13 -1.23
N ALA A 25 -3.60 -6.58 -2.43
CA ALA A 25 -2.50 -5.66 -2.75
C ALA A 25 -2.60 -4.39 -1.90
N VAL A 26 -3.79 -3.82 -1.79
CA VAL A 26 -4.01 -2.62 -1.00
C VAL A 26 -3.76 -2.89 0.49
N ALA A 27 -4.25 -4.00 1.01
CA ALA A 27 -4.04 -4.36 2.41
C ALA A 27 -2.55 -4.55 2.71
N ARG A 28 -1.82 -5.20 1.81
CA ARG A 28 -0.38 -5.39 1.94
C ARG A 28 0.37 -4.06 1.89
N ARG A 29 -0.03 -3.19 0.96
CA ARG A 29 0.53 -1.83 0.86
C ARG A 29 0.30 -1.07 2.16
N ASN A 30 -0.92 -1.12 2.70
CA ASN A 30 -1.27 -0.40 3.91
C ASN A 30 -0.44 -0.88 5.11
N LYS A 31 -0.26 -2.18 5.24
CA LYS A 31 0.56 -2.74 6.31
C LYS A 31 2.01 -2.25 6.21
N ARG A 32 2.59 -2.33 5.02
CA ARG A 32 3.97 -1.90 4.79
C ARG A 32 4.14 -0.40 4.98
N LEU A 33 3.17 0.38 4.52
CA LEU A 33 3.19 1.83 4.72
C LEU A 33 3.14 2.15 6.22
N GLY A 34 2.28 1.43 6.95
CA GLY A 34 2.19 1.59 8.40
C GLY A 34 3.49 1.24 9.11
N LEU A 35 4.15 0.17 8.71
CA LEU A 35 5.44 -0.23 9.30
C LEU A 35 6.53 0.80 8.98
N TRP A 36 6.55 1.31 7.75
CA TRP A 36 7.48 2.37 7.37
C TRP A 36 7.26 3.64 8.21
N ALA A 37 6.01 4.07 8.33
CA ALA A 37 5.68 5.25 9.13
C ALA A 37 6.02 5.03 10.62
N ALA A 38 5.75 3.83 11.13
CA ALA A 38 6.08 3.47 12.51
C ALA A 38 7.58 3.61 12.78
N GLU A 39 8.39 3.19 11.83
CA GLU A 39 9.85 3.33 11.93
C GLU A 39 10.24 4.80 12.08
N LEU A 40 9.64 5.68 11.28
CA LEU A 40 9.89 7.12 11.38
C LEU A 40 9.40 7.70 12.70
N LEU A 41 8.37 7.09 13.28
CA LEU A 41 7.83 7.50 14.58
C LEU A 41 8.60 6.91 15.77
N GLY A 42 9.60 6.08 15.51
CA GLY A 42 10.38 5.43 16.54
C GLY A 42 9.70 4.25 17.20
N LYS A 43 8.67 3.70 16.56
CA LYS A 43 7.94 2.53 17.06
C LYS A 43 8.61 1.25 16.57
N THR A 44 8.65 0.24 17.42
CA THR A 44 9.25 -1.06 17.09
C THR A 44 8.36 -2.17 17.65
N GLY A 45 8.57 -3.40 17.15
CA GLY A 45 7.89 -4.58 17.67
C GLY A 45 6.37 -4.45 17.62
N GLU A 46 5.72 -4.73 18.75
CA GLU A 46 4.27 -4.70 18.85
C GLU A 46 3.67 -3.32 18.57
N ALA A 47 4.38 -2.26 18.98
CA ALA A 47 3.90 -0.90 18.72
C ALA A 47 3.85 -0.58 17.24
N ALA A 48 4.84 -1.05 16.47
CA ALA A 48 4.87 -0.88 15.03
C ALA A 48 3.74 -1.68 14.37
N GLU A 49 3.53 -2.91 14.81
CA GLU A 49 2.44 -3.75 14.29
C GLU A 49 1.07 -3.13 14.60
N ALA A 50 0.89 -2.60 15.80
CA ALA A 50 -0.35 -1.94 16.19
C ALA A 50 -0.61 -0.72 15.31
N TYR A 51 0.42 0.07 15.02
CA TYR A 51 0.29 1.22 14.15
C TYR A 51 -0.09 0.80 12.73
N ALA A 52 0.54 -0.26 12.21
CA ALA A 52 0.20 -0.78 10.89
C ALA A 52 -1.26 -1.19 10.81
N MET A 53 -1.81 -1.78 11.89
CA MET A 53 -3.23 -2.14 11.93
C MET A 53 -4.13 -0.90 11.89
N GLU A 54 -3.71 0.20 12.51
CA GLU A 54 -4.46 1.47 12.43
C GLU A 54 -4.52 1.99 11.00
N VAL A 55 -3.42 1.88 10.26
CA VAL A 55 -3.38 2.30 8.86
C VAL A 55 -4.30 1.44 8.01
N ILE A 56 -4.30 0.13 8.24
CA ILE A 56 -5.20 -0.79 7.54
C ILE A 56 -6.66 -0.42 7.81
N ARG A 57 -7.01 -0.14 9.06
CA ARG A 57 -8.37 0.24 9.43
C ARG A 57 -8.81 1.55 8.82
N ALA A 58 -7.90 2.51 8.69
CA ALA A 58 -8.21 3.80 8.09
C ALA A 58 -8.72 3.66 6.66
N ASP A 59 -8.25 2.65 5.93
CA ASP A 59 -8.67 2.40 4.56
C ASP A 59 -10.13 1.97 4.44
N PHE A 60 -10.75 1.53 5.54
CA PHE A 60 -12.15 1.12 5.54
C PHE A 60 -13.13 2.26 5.83
N GLU A 61 -12.63 3.43 6.23
CA GLU A 61 -13.50 4.56 6.58
C GLU A 61 -14.16 5.21 5.37
N GLU A 62 -13.44 5.31 4.27
CA GLU A 62 -13.97 5.86 3.03
C GLU A 62 -13.40 5.09 1.83
N ALA A 63 -14.06 5.19 0.69
CA ALA A 63 -13.54 4.62 -0.55
C ALA A 63 -12.33 5.45 -1.02
N GLY A 64 -11.28 4.78 -1.48
CA GLY A 64 -10.09 5.42 -2.01
C GLY A 64 -8.93 5.43 -1.03
N HIS A 65 -7.84 6.09 -1.42
CA HIS A 65 -6.59 6.04 -0.66
C HIS A 65 -6.29 7.31 0.14
N GLU A 66 -7.14 8.33 0.05
CA GLU A 66 -6.90 9.60 0.71
C GLU A 66 -6.96 9.50 2.23
N ASP A 67 -7.80 8.62 2.77
CA ASP A 67 -7.89 8.43 4.21
C ASP A 67 -6.60 7.88 4.79
N VAL A 68 -5.99 6.92 4.09
CA VAL A 68 -4.71 6.35 4.47
C VAL A 68 -3.63 7.43 4.44
N PHE A 69 -3.61 8.21 3.35
CA PHE A 69 -2.66 9.31 3.22
C PHE A 69 -2.83 10.32 4.36
N ARG A 70 -4.06 10.77 4.62
CA ARG A 70 -4.33 11.77 5.67
C ARG A 70 -3.90 11.28 7.05
N LYS A 71 -4.18 10.01 7.36
CA LYS A 71 -3.78 9.44 8.64
C LYS A 71 -2.26 9.46 8.79
N VAL A 72 -1.55 8.93 7.81
CA VAL A 72 -0.09 8.85 7.86
C VAL A 72 0.53 10.23 7.89
N ALA A 73 0.03 11.16 7.07
CA ALA A 73 0.53 12.53 7.04
C ALA A 73 0.33 13.23 8.39
N ALA A 74 -0.83 13.07 9.00
CA ALA A 74 -1.12 13.67 10.29
C ALA A 74 -0.20 13.12 11.38
N ASP A 75 0.01 11.80 11.38
CA ASP A 75 0.83 11.15 12.40
C ASP A 75 2.32 11.45 12.24
N LEU A 76 2.81 11.52 11.01
CA LEU A 76 4.23 11.81 10.76
C LEU A 76 4.58 13.29 10.94
N GLY A 77 3.64 14.20 10.67
CA GLY A 77 3.89 15.62 10.78
C GLY A 77 5.07 16.06 9.91
N THR A 78 6.12 16.59 10.54
CA THR A 78 7.31 17.05 9.83
C THR A 78 8.33 15.95 9.54
N ARG A 79 8.07 14.72 9.95
CA ARG A 79 9.01 13.60 9.75
C ARG A 79 9.09 13.17 8.29
N ALA A 80 8.05 13.44 7.51
CA ALA A 80 8.05 13.13 6.08
C ALA A 80 7.18 14.17 5.37
N THR A 81 7.51 14.46 4.12
CA THR A 81 6.73 15.39 3.31
C THR A 81 5.56 14.64 2.66
N GLU A 82 4.57 15.41 2.20
CA GLU A 82 3.45 14.84 1.44
C GLU A 82 3.95 14.06 0.22
N ALA A 83 4.92 14.63 -0.50
CA ALA A 83 5.48 13.98 -1.68
C ALA A 83 6.14 12.64 -1.34
N GLU A 84 6.86 12.58 -0.23
CA GLU A 84 7.51 11.34 0.22
C GLU A 84 6.48 10.27 0.57
N ILE A 85 5.41 10.64 1.26
CA ILE A 85 4.36 9.71 1.64
C ILE A 85 3.66 9.16 0.39
N ARG A 86 3.30 10.04 -0.54
CA ARG A 86 2.63 9.62 -1.78
C ARG A 86 3.52 8.73 -2.63
N ALA A 87 4.80 9.06 -2.74
CA ALA A 87 5.76 8.25 -3.49
C ALA A 87 5.91 6.87 -2.86
N ARG A 88 5.96 6.80 -1.54
CA ARG A 88 6.06 5.51 -0.84
C ARG A 88 4.79 4.68 -1.02
N MET A 89 3.63 5.31 -1.01
CA MET A 89 2.36 4.61 -1.25
C MET A 89 2.34 3.96 -2.63
N GLU A 90 2.76 4.68 -3.66
CA GLU A 90 2.81 4.14 -5.03
C GLU A 90 3.81 3.01 -5.16
N GLU A 91 4.99 3.19 -4.60
CA GLU A 91 6.07 2.21 -4.63
C GLU A 91 5.67 0.90 -3.96
N LEU A 92 5.10 1.01 -2.75
CA LEU A 92 4.68 -0.17 -2.00
C LEU A 92 3.50 -0.88 -2.65
N LEU A 93 2.60 -0.13 -3.28
CA LEU A 93 1.49 -0.75 -4.01
C LEU A 93 2.00 -1.52 -5.22
N ALA A 94 2.94 -0.95 -5.97
CA ALA A 94 3.53 -1.63 -7.12
C ALA A 94 4.24 -2.91 -6.69
N GLU A 95 4.98 -2.88 -5.58
CA GLU A 95 5.65 -4.06 -5.04
C GLU A 95 4.65 -5.13 -4.63
N ALA A 96 3.56 -4.72 -3.96
CA ALA A 96 2.53 -5.65 -3.52
C ALA A 96 1.85 -6.34 -4.70
N LYS A 97 1.55 -5.60 -5.75
CA LYS A 97 0.96 -6.15 -6.98
C LYS A 97 1.90 -7.16 -7.65
N ALA A 98 3.17 -6.81 -7.75
CA ALA A 98 4.16 -7.70 -8.36
C ALA A 98 4.30 -9.01 -7.57
N GLU A 99 4.33 -8.94 -6.25
CA GLU A 99 4.43 -10.13 -5.40
C GLU A 99 3.22 -11.03 -5.54
N LEU A 100 2.02 -10.45 -5.56
CA LEU A 100 0.79 -11.23 -5.71
C LEU A 100 0.71 -11.89 -7.07
N PHE A 101 1.20 -11.20 -8.10
CA PHE A 101 1.23 -11.77 -9.44
C PHE A 101 2.16 -12.98 -9.51
N GLU A 102 3.35 -12.89 -8.89
CA GLU A 102 4.34 -13.98 -8.91
C GLU A 102 3.89 -15.19 -8.10
N HIS A 103 3.18 -14.97 -7.01
CA HIS A 103 2.83 -16.02 -6.05
C HIS A 103 1.34 -16.32 -5.98
N GLY A 104 0.55 -15.56 -6.66
CA GLY A 104 -0.89 -15.70 -6.66
C GLY A 104 -1.37 -16.29 -7.95
#